data_06205e1a28c5b82416682ce7988ea10f
#
_entry.id   06205e1a28c5b82416682ce7988ea10f
#
_cell.length_a   1.000
_cell.length_b   1.000
_cell.length_c   1.000
_cell.angle_alpha   90.00
_cell.angle_beta   90.00
_cell.angle_gamma   90.00
#
_symmetry.space_group_name_H-M   'P 1'
#
loop_
_entity.id
_entity.type
_entity.pdbx_description
1 polymer ?
#
loop_
_entity_poly.entity_id
_entity_poly.type
_entity_poly.pdbx_seq_one_letter_code
_entity_poly.pdbx_strand_id
1 'polypeptide(L)'
;RFPKKIRASHQAAFPVLLKPCRDPAEQNKYLIAQLRDYHAQGYAYEQMAILFRTNLGIRFVMDALMKGGIPFHMKDAIPNLFAHWISLDIIAYLRLVSGTGNTRANWLRIMNRPNRYIKREALAPFTSDISVAQLKAYYQDKDWMLERLDRLEYDLSIMKRMSPYAAIHYLSNAMKYQDYLKDYAKEHHINEQELLDVLNAVHESSQSCRTFAEWFTYIDTYTEELQKQAKSPASNDANNESGVCLCTLHCAKGLEYPIVFIPDINEDNIPHARAAVDADLEEERRLFYVGITRAKEHLHLYCVSEASGKEKFPSRFLEELNEM
;
A
#
# COMPACT_ATOMS: atom_id res chain seq x y z
N ARG A 1 4.22 9.94 -37.85
CA ARG A 1 2.96 9.69 -37.12
C ARG A 1 1.84 10.41 -37.85
N PHE A 2 0.77 9.71 -38.19
CA PHE A 2 -0.42 10.35 -38.77
C PHE A 2 -1.21 11.00 -37.65
N PRO A 3 -1.54 12.31 -37.72
CA PRO A 3 -2.36 12.95 -36.73
C PRO A 3 -3.76 12.34 -36.73
N LYS A 4 -4.15 11.66 -35.68
CA LYS A 4 -5.51 11.15 -35.51
C LYS A 4 -6.40 12.33 -35.08
N LYS A 5 -7.41 12.66 -35.85
CA LYS A 5 -8.48 13.55 -35.42
C LYS A 5 -9.43 12.77 -34.52
N ILE A 6 -9.24 12.88 -33.23
CA ILE A 6 -10.15 12.31 -32.23
C ILE A 6 -11.36 13.23 -32.12
N ARG A 7 -12.56 12.67 -32.27
CA ARG A 7 -13.82 13.37 -32.04
C ARG A 7 -14.54 12.69 -30.90
N ALA A 8 -15.04 13.47 -29.94
CA ALA A 8 -15.92 12.96 -28.91
C ALA A 8 -17.20 12.37 -29.54
N SER A 9 -17.59 11.18 -29.11
CA SER A 9 -18.83 10.53 -29.56
C SER A 9 -20.07 11.17 -28.94
N HIS A 10 -19.92 11.82 -27.79
CA HIS A 10 -20.96 12.53 -27.07
C HIS A 10 -20.49 13.95 -26.73
N GLN A 11 -21.41 14.92 -26.68
CA GLN A 11 -21.11 16.21 -26.08
C GLN A 11 -20.90 15.99 -24.57
N ALA A 12 -19.84 16.59 -24.01
CA ALA A 12 -19.59 16.53 -22.58
C ALA A 12 -20.78 17.15 -21.84
N ALA A 13 -21.55 16.31 -21.15
CA ALA A 13 -22.69 16.78 -20.37
C ALA A 13 -22.26 17.39 -19.05
N PHE A 14 -21.11 16.98 -18.51
CA PHE A 14 -20.61 17.38 -17.21
C PHE A 14 -19.13 17.79 -17.27
N PRO A 15 -18.70 18.78 -16.48
CA PRO A 15 -17.31 19.16 -16.40
C PRO A 15 -16.48 18.07 -15.71
N VAL A 16 -15.20 17.96 -16.08
CA VAL A 16 -14.22 17.19 -15.33
C VAL A 16 -14.00 17.87 -13.97
N LEU A 17 -14.11 17.10 -12.90
CA LEU A 17 -13.90 17.61 -11.54
C LEU A 17 -12.46 17.31 -11.09
N LEU A 18 -11.65 18.37 -10.99
CA LEU A 18 -10.33 18.29 -10.39
C LEU A 18 -10.40 18.76 -8.93
N LYS A 19 -10.03 17.89 -8.00
CA LYS A 19 -10.05 18.18 -6.57
C LYS A 19 -8.66 18.00 -5.96
N PRO A 20 -7.95 19.10 -5.67
CA PRO A 20 -6.78 19.03 -4.81
C PRO A 20 -7.19 18.73 -3.37
N CYS A 21 -6.46 17.84 -2.73
CA CYS A 21 -6.62 17.42 -1.34
C CYS A 21 -5.32 17.67 -0.58
N ARG A 22 -5.41 17.86 0.72
CA ARG A 22 -4.22 18.02 1.55
C ARG A 22 -3.42 16.73 1.63
N ASP A 23 -4.09 15.61 1.89
CA ASP A 23 -3.49 14.32 2.12
C ASP A 23 -4.40 13.18 1.63
N PRO A 24 -3.93 11.91 1.58
CA PRO A 24 -4.72 10.77 1.16
C PRO A 24 -5.97 10.51 2.01
N ALA A 25 -5.98 10.89 3.28
CA ALA A 25 -7.13 10.72 4.15
C ALA A 25 -8.27 11.67 3.75
N GLU A 26 -7.95 12.91 3.44
CA GLU A 26 -8.91 13.87 2.91
C GLU A 26 -9.42 13.45 1.53
N GLN A 27 -8.52 12.99 0.64
CA GLN A 27 -8.87 12.45 -0.67
C GLN A 27 -9.88 11.31 -0.56
N ASN A 28 -9.61 10.32 0.29
CA ASN A 28 -10.51 9.20 0.51
C ASN A 28 -11.86 9.64 1.09
N LYS A 29 -11.87 10.63 2.00
CA LYS A 29 -13.10 11.19 2.54
C LYS A 29 -13.98 11.79 1.44
N TYR A 30 -13.41 12.58 0.53
CA TYR A 30 -14.15 13.15 -0.60
C TYR A 30 -14.62 12.06 -1.56
N LEU A 31 -13.78 11.10 -1.89
CA LEU A 31 -14.12 9.99 -2.77
C LEU A 31 -15.32 9.20 -2.23
N ILE A 32 -15.29 8.82 -0.95
CA ILE A 32 -16.41 8.10 -0.29
C ILE A 32 -17.68 8.95 -0.28
N ALA A 33 -17.57 10.25 -0.03
CA ALA A 33 -18.73 11.15 -0.07
C ALA A 33 -19.35 11.20 -1.46
N GLN A 34 -18.53 11.34 -2.51
CA GLN A 34 -19.01 11.38 -3.90
C GLN A 34 -19.66 10.06 -4.34
N LEU A 35 -19.11 8.90 -3.95
CA LEU A 35 -19.74 7.62 -4.22
C LEU A 35 -21.15 7.53 -3.63
N ARG A 36 -21.32 7.99 -2.38
CA ARG A 36 -22.61 8.02 -1.71
C ARG A 36 -23.58 9.02 -2.34
N ASP A 37 -23.08 10.19 -2.74
CA ASP A 37 -23.89 11.22 -3.38
C ASP A 37 -24.43 10.75 -4.72
N TYR A 38 -23.61 10.09 -5.56
CA TYR A 38 -24.09 9.48 -6.79
C TYR A 38 -25.06 8.33 -6.55
N HIS A 39 -24.80 7.51 -5.54
CA HIS A 39 -25.72 6.45 -5.18
C HIS A 39 -27.10 7.00 -4.74
N ALA A 40 -27.10 8.11 -3.99
CA ALA A 40 -28.32 8.81 -3.61
C ALA A 40 -29.05 9.46 -4.79
N GLN A 41 -28.34 9.81 -5.88
CA GLN A 41 -28.89 10.30 -7.14
C GLN A 41 -29.44 9.20 -8.04
N GLY A 42 -29.30 7.91 -7.64
CA GLY A 42 -29.86 6.76 -8.34
C GLY A 42 -28.86 5.96 -9.18
N TYR A 43 -27.58 6.31 -9.17
CA TYR A 43 -26.55 5.47 -9.79
C TYR A 43 -26.29 4.22 -8.94
N ALA A 44 -26.25 3.05 -9.56
CA ALA A 44 -25.80 1.83 -8.89
C ALA A 44 -24.27 1.88 -8.68
N TYR A 45 -23.76 1.24 -7.63
CA TYR A 45 -22.31 1.20 -7.36
C TYR A 45 -21.53 0.52 -8.49
N GLU A 46 -22.15 -0.43 -9.21
CA GLU A 46 -21.58 -1.11 -10.39
C GLU A 46 -21.33 -0.16 -11.58
N GLN A 47 -21.94 1.01 -11.56
CA GLN A 47 -21.76 2.06 -12.58
C GLN A 47 -20.57 2.98 -12.25
N MET A 48 -19.88 2.72 -11.15
CA MET A 48 -18.78 3.53 -10.64
C MET A 48 -17.46 2.73 -10.65
N ALA A 49 -16.38 3.36 -11.08
CA ALA A 49 -15.05 2.76 -11.04
C ALA A 49 -14.01 3.71 -10.40
N ILE A 50 -13.07 3.13 -9.68
CA ILE A 50 -11.90 3.83 -9.15
C ILE A 50 -10.67 3.23 -9.80
N LEU A 51 -9.92 4.06 -10.53
CA LEU A 51 -8.79 3.62 -11.33
C LEU A 51 -7.47 4.08 -10.71
N PHE A 52 -6.54 3.18 -10.55
CA PHE A 52 -5.25 3.41 -9.91
C PHE A 52 -4.09 3.19 -10.86
N ARG A 53 -2.98 3.91 -10.66
CA ARG A 53 -1.75 3.64 -11.40
C ARG A 53 -1.08 2.36 -10.92
N THR A 54 -1.12 2.08 -9.62
CA THR A 54 -0.48 0.92 -8.99
C THR A 54 -1.42 0.21 -8.02
N ASN A 55 -1.15 -1.06 -7.74
CA ASN A 55 -1.91 -1.85 -6.77
C ASN A 55 -1.76 -1.33 -5.32
N LEU A 56 -0.72 -0.57 -5.02
CA LEU A 56 -0.51 -0.01 -3.68
C LEU A 56 -1.59 1.03 -3.32
N GLY A 57 -2.01 1.87 -4.28
CA GLY A 57 -3.07 2.86 -4.07
C GLY A 57 -4.44 2.25 -3.75
N ILE A 58 -4.74 1.10 -4.36
CA ILE A 58 -6.03 0.41 -4.18
C ILE A 58 -6.30 0.09 -2.70
N ARG A 59 -5.27 -0.30 -1.95
CA ARG A 59 -5.42 -0.70 -0.55
C ARG A 59 -6.02 0.38 0.35
N PHE A 60 -5.56 1.63 0.21
CA PHE A 60 -6.06 2.73 1.05
C PHE A 60 -7.53 3.04 0.78
N VAL A 61 -7.93 2.96 -0.48
CA VAL A 61 -9.32 3.16 -0.89
C VAL A 61 -10.17 1.97 -0.48
N MET A 62 -9.68 0.74 -0.62
CA MET A 62 -10.37 -0.47 -0.16
C MET A 62 -10.69 -0.38 1.34
N ASP A 63 -9.73 0.02 2.17
CA ASP A 63 -9.94 0.24 3.60
C ASP A 63 -11.04 1.28 3.89
N ALA A 64 -11.05 2.38 3.13
CA ALA A 64 -12.06 3.42 3.25
C ALA A 64 -13.46 2.93 2.82
N LEU A 65 -13.55 2.13 1.75
CA LEU A 65 -14.81 1.51 1.31
C LEU A 65 -15.35 0.52 2.34
N MET A 66 -14.49 -0.35 2.89
CA MET A 66 -14.85 -1.30 3.95
C MET A 66 -15.41 -0.57 5.18
N LYS A 67 -14.68 0.44 5.69
CA LYS A 67 -15.14 1.28 6.81
C LYS A 67 -16.43 2.04 6.48
N GLY A 68 -16.60 2.41 5.23
CA GLY A 68 -17.79 3.09 4.72
C GLY A 68 -18.99 2.16 4.47
N GLY A 69 -18.82 0.84 4.52
CA GLY A 69 -19.87 -0.13 4.17
C GLY A 69 -20.29 -0.07 2.70
N ILE A 70 -19.40 0.38 1.80
CA ILE A 70 -19.67 0.47 0.36
C ILE A 70 -19.17 -0.82 -0.30
N PRO A 71 -20.06 -1.56 -1.01
CA PRO A 71 -19.65 -2.77 -1.72
C PRO A 71 -18.70 -2.44 -2.87
N PHE A 72 -17.71 -3.30 -3.09
CA PHE A 72 -16.75 -3.17 -4.17
C PHE A 72 -16.30 -4.54 -4.69
N HIS A 73 -15.77 -4.56 -5.89
CA HIS A 73 -15.10 -5.72 -6.45
C HIS A 73 -13.79 -5.31 -7.13
N MET A 74 -12.87 -6.25 -7.25
CA MET A 74 -11.56 -6.02 -7.86
C MET A 74 -11.42 -6.77 -9.18
N LYS A 75 -11.00 -6.05 -10.23
CA LYS A 75 -10.67 -6.66 -11.53
C LYS A 75 -9.26 -7.25 -11.55
N ASP A 76 -8.34 -6.66 -10.80
CA ASP A 76 -6.95 -7.11 -10.70
C ASP A 76 -6.76 -8.03 -9.51
N ALA A 77 -5.95 -9.07 -9.65
CA ALA A 77 -5.45 -9.81 -8.51
C ALA A 77 -4.42 -8.95 -7.75
N ILE A 78 -4.80 -8.44 -6.59
CA ILE A 78 -3.91 -7.62 -5.76
C ILE A 78 -3.09 -8.54 -4.87
N PRO A 79 -1.75 -8.48 -4.95
CA PRO A 79 -0.91 -9.21 -4.02
C PRO A 79 -1.19 -8.76 -2.57
N ASN A 80 -1.36 -9.72 -1.67
CA ASN A 80 -1.51 -9.39 -0.25
C ASN A 80 -0.23 -8.74 0.29
N LEU A 81 -0.31 -7.45 0.62
CA LEU A 81 0.79 -6.71 1.22
C LEU A 81 1.38 -7.43 2.43
N PHE A 82 0.52 -8.00 3.28
CA PHE A 82 0.94 -8.64 4.53
C PHE A 82 1.51 -10.05 4.33
N ALA A 83 1.43 -10.62 3.11
CA ALA A 83 2.15 -11.82 2.73
C ALA A 83 3.58 -11.53 2.20
N HIS A 84 3.92 -10.27 1.94
CA HIS A 84 5.26 -9.89 1.50
C HIS A 84 6.28 -10.13 2.62
N TRP A 85 7.49 -10.57 2.28
CA TRP A 85 8.50 -10.96 3.28
C TRP A 85 8.90 -9.82 4.23
N ILE A 86 8.93 -8.56 3.77
CA ILE A 86 9.17 -7.36 4.61
C ILE A 86 8.05 -7.22 5.65
N SER A 87 6.80 -7.36 5.22
CA SER A 87 5.64 -7.28 6.11
C SER A 87 5.68 -8.36 7.18
N LEU A 88 6.03 -9.59 6.77
CA LEU A 88 6.16 -10.71 7.69
C LEU A 88 7.29 -10.50 8.71
N ASP A 89 8.38 -9.82 8.33
CA ASP A 89 9.45 -9.46 9.28
C ASP A 89 8.94 -8.46 10.31
N ILE A 90 8.24 -7.41 9.87
CA ILE A 90 7.65 -6.39 10.74
C ILE A 90 6.63 -7.02 11.69
N ILE A 91 5.73 -7.87 11.15
CA ILE A 91 4.74 -8.59 11.95
C ILE A 91 5.44 -9.46 13.01
N ALA A 92 6.52 -10.16 12.65
CA ALA A 92 7.28 -10.96 13.60
C ALA A 92 7.89 -10.12 14.73
N TYR A 93 8.48 -8.96 14.42
CA TYR A 93 8.95 -8.01 15.42
C TYR A 93 7.83 -7.57 16.37
N LEU A 94 6.70 -7.12 15.81
CA LEU A 94 5.61 -6.60 16.64
C LEU A 94 4.92 -7.69 17.45
N ARG A 95 4.86 -8.91 16.96
CA ARG A 95 4.37 -10.07 17.74
C ARG A 95 5.29 -10.40 18.92
N LEU A 96 6.61 -10.33 18.75
CA LEU A 96 7.56 -10.50 19.86
C LEU A 96 7.40 -9.39 20.89
N VAL A 97 7.33 -8.15 20.44
CA VAL A 97 7.17 -6.96 21.30
C VAL A 97 5.87 -6.99 22.09
N SER A 98 4.75 -7.40 21.47
CA SER A 98 3.44 -7.51 22.12
C SER A 98 3.31 -8.73 23.04
N GLY A 99 4.25 -9.68 22.97
CA GLY A 99 4.19 -10.92 23.72
C GLY A 99 3.20 -11.96 23.16
N THR A 100 2.57 -11.69 22.02
CA THR A 100 1.56 -12.58 21.41
C THR A 100 2.16 -13.64 20.47
N GLY A 101 3.45 -13.60 20.21
CA GLY A 101 4.09 -14.48 19.21
C GLY A 101 5.56 -14.71 19.49
N ASN A 102 5.92 -14.93 20.76
CA ASN A 102 7.30 -15.26 21.13
C ASN A 102 7.64 -16.71 20.76
N THR A 103 7.69 -16.98 19.48
CA THR A 103 7.97 -18.30 18.91
C THR A 103 9.36 -18.35 18.28
N ARG A 104 9.93 -19.56 18.21
CA ARG A 104 11.18 -19.80 17.50
C ARG A 104 11.11 -19.37 16.03
N ALA A 105 9.95 -19.53 15.38
CA ALA A 105 9.76 -19.12 14.00
C ALA A 105 9.93 -17.59 13.82
N ASN A 106 9.34 -16.80 14.70
CA ASN A 106 9.48 -15.35 14.66
C ASN A 106 10.93 -14.90 14.99
N TRP A 107 11.57 -15.53 15.96
CA TRP A 107 12.99 -15.26 16.24
C TRP A 107 13.90 -15.60 15.06
N LEU A 108 13.74 -16.77 14.45
CA LEU A 108 14.50 -17.15 13.25
C LEU A 108 14.32 -16.18 12.08
N ARG A 109 13.15 -15.56 12.00
CA ARG A 109 12.86 -14.55 10.98
C ARG A 109 13.61 -13.25 11.20
N ILE A 110 13.63 -12.74 12.44
CA ILE A 110 14.12 -11.38 12.74
C ILE A 110 15.56 -11.34 13.25
N MET A 111 16.12 -12.45 13.74
CA MET A 111 17.40 -12.45 14.47
C MET A 111 18.55 -11.79 13.71
N ASN A 112 18.55 -11.90 12.36
CA ASN A 112 19.53 -11.31 11.46
C ASN A 112 18.92 -10.37 10.40
N ARG A 113 17.83 -9.71 10.74
CA ARG A 113 17.19 -8.69 9.88
C ARG A 113 16.82 -7.45 10.70
N PRO A 114 17.72 -6.47 10.87
CA PRO A 114 19.10 -6.35 10.33
C PRO A 114 20.07 -7.40 10.87
N ASN A 115 21.23 -7.53 10.18
CA ASN A 115 22.22 -8.54 10.51
C ASN A 115 22.84 -8.34 11.91
N ARG A 116 22.71 -9.35 12.77
CA ARG A 116 23.24 -9.37 14.15
C ARG A 116 24.20 -10.52 14.38
N TYR A 117 24.41 -11.40 13.37
CA TYR A 117 25.26 -12.59 13.45
C TYR A 117 24.82 -13.60 14.52
N ILE A 118 23.52 -13.63 14.86
CA ILE A 118 22.96 -14.64 15.76
C ILE A 118 22.90 -15.96 15.03
N LYS A 119 23.49 -17.01 15.59
CA LYS A 119 23.48 -18.35 15.03
C LYS A 119 22.15 -19.05 15.31
N ARG A 120 21.68 -19.88 14.36
CA ARG A 120 20.46 -20.68 14.51
C ARG A 120 20.51 -21.65 15.68
N GLU A 121 21.70 -22.14 16.00
CA GLU A 121 21.98 -23.07 17.10
C GLU A 121 21.65 -22.44 18.46
N ALA A 122 21.79 -21.12 18.60
CA ALA A 122 21.42 -20.41 19.82
C ALA A 122 19.91 -20.48 20.13
N LEU A 123 19.09 -20.73 19.10
CA LEU A 123 17.64 -20.91 19.23
C LEU A 123 17.22 -22.39 19.23
N ALA A 124 18.14 -23.33 19.02
CA ALA A 124 17.81 -24.74 18.88
C ALA A 124 17.09 -25.36 20.08
N PRO A 125 17.46 -25.02 21.36
CA PRO A 125 16.82 -25.59 22.54
C PRO A 125 15.38 -25.12 22.78
N PHE A 126 14.92 -24.05 22.10
CA PHE A 126 13.68 -23.34 22.43
C PHE A 126 12.62 -23.51 21.34
N THR A 127 11.35 -23.62 21.73
CA THR A 127 10.19 -23.62 20.83
C THR A 127 9.37 -22.34 20.96
N SER A 128 9.22 -21.84 22.18
CA SER A 128 8.48 -20.62 22.53
C SER A 128 9.16 -19.95 23.75
N ASP A 129 8.65 -18.78 24.13
CA ASP A 129 9.07 -18.01 25.32
C ASP A 129 10.57 -17.71 25.36
N ILE A 130 11.12 -17.44 24.20
CA ILE A 130 12.54 -17.14 24.03
C ILE A 130 12.83 -15.74 24.54
N SER A 131 13.77 -15.66 25.48
CA SER A 131 14.25 -14.38 26.02
C SER A 131 15.65 -14.05 25.50
N VAL A 132 15.96 -12.74 25.49
CA VAL A 132 17.32 -12.28 25.15
C VAL A 132 18.33 -12.80 26.19
N ALA A 133 17.93 -12.99 27.44
CA ALA A 133 18.79 -13.56 28.47
C ALA A 133 19.25 -14.99 28.12
N GLN A 134 18.40 -15.83 27.54
CA GLN A 134 18.78 -17.16 27.06
C GLN A 134 19.77 -17.10 25.91
N LEU A 135 19.63 -16.13 25.00
CA LEU A 135 20.60 -15.89 23.92
C LEU A 135 21.96 -15.41 24.50
N LYS A 136 21.93 -14.51 25.49
CA LYS A 136 23.15 -14.07 26.17
C LYS A 136 23.89 -15.22 26.84
N ALA A 137 23.17 -16.16 27.47
CA ALA A 137 23.77 -17.35 28.06
C ALA A 137 24.50 -18.23 27.04
N TYR A 138 23.98 -18.33 25.79
CA TYR A 138 24.66 -19.05 24.70
C TYR A 138 25.96 -18.34 24.27
N TYR A 139 26.03 -17.01 24.39
CA TYR A 139 27.15 -16.20 23.94
C TYR A 139 27.99 -15.62 25.09
N GLN A 140 27.94 -16.25 26.28
CA GLN A 140 28.58 -15.73 27.49
C GLN A 140 30.07 -15.38 27.34
N ASP A 141 30.79 -16.04 26.44
CA ASP A 141 32.21 -15.83 26.17
C ASP A 141 32.51 -14.85 25.03
N LYS A 142 31.51 -14.07 24.59
CA LYS A 142 31.61 -13.15 23.42
C LYS A 142 31.07 -11.77 23.72
N ASP A 143 31.88 -10.91 24.31
CA ASP A 143 31.49 -9.55 24.73
C ASP A 143 30.81 -8.76 23.61
N TRP A 144 31.37 -8.78 22.40
CA TRP A 144 30.79 -8.07 21.24
C TRP A 144 29.40 -8.56 20.88
N MET A 145 29.05 -9.81 21.15
CA MET A 145 27.71 -10.34 20.92
C MET A 145 26.78 -9.98 22.06
N LEU A 146 27.29 -9.96 23.31
CA LEU A 146 26.52 -9.51 24.46
C LEU A 146 26.07 -8.06 24.28
N GLU A 147 26.94 -7.15 23.86
CA GLU A 147 26.60 -5.75 23.55
C GLU A 147 25.49 -5.64 22.51
N ARG A 148 25.54 -6.46 21.45
CA ARG A 148 24.49 -6.49 20.43
C ARG A 148 23.15 -7.00 20.96
N LEU A 149 23.19 -8.00 21.82
CA LEU A 149 21.99 -8.54 22.46
C LEU A 149 21.43 -7.56 23.50
N ASP A 150 22.28 -6.84 24.24
CA ASP A 150 21.86 -5.75 25.12
C ASP A 150 21.13 -4.66 24.34
N ARG A 151 21.70 -4.27 23.20
CA ARG A 151 21.05 -3.31 22.31
C ARG A 151 19.71 -3.80 21.81
N LEU A 152 19.64 -5.06 21.34
CA LEU A 152 18.38 -5.65 20.88
C LEU A 152 17.32 -5.68 21.98
N GLU A 153 17.69 -6.09 23.21
CA GLU A 153 16.79 -6.13 24.35
C GLU A 153 16.24 -4.74 24.69
N TYR A 154 17.12 -3.74 24.70
CA TYR A 154 16.75 -2.35 24.89
C TYR A 154 15.77 -1.88 23.81
N ASP A 155 16.08 -2.11 22.53
CA ASP A 155 15.24 -1.71 21.43
C ASP A 155 13.84 -2.35 21.50
N LEU A 156 13.75 -3.66 21.77
CA LEU A 156 12.48 -4.37 21.95
C LEU A 156 11.69 -3.82 23.16
N SER A 157 12.37 -3.46 24.25
CA SER A 157 11.74 -2.90 25.44
C SER A 157 11.10 -1.53 25.20
N ILE A 158 11.74 -0.70 24.38
CA ILE A 158 11.24 0.61 23.95
C ILE A 158 10.03 0.44 23.05
N MET A 159 10.12 -0.41 22.03
CA MET A 159 9.03 -0.67 21.09
C MET A 159 7.75 -1.14 21.79
N LYS A 160 7.87 -1.89 22.90
CA LYS A 160 6.73 -2.38 23.69
C LYS A 160 5.80 -1.28 24.19
N ARG A 161 6.32 -0.05 24.35
CA ARG A 161 5.58 1.11 24.87
C ARG A 161 5.04 2.02 23.77
N MET A 162 5.27 1.67 22.51
CA MET A 162 4.91 2.47 21.35
C MET A 162 3.58 2.00 20.73
N SER A 163 2.93 2.89 19.98
CA SER A 163 1.88 2.48 19.04
C SER A 163 2.51 1.66 17.90
N PRO A 164 1.74 0.87 17.14
CA PRO A 164 2.26 0.15 15.97
C PRO A 164 3.00 1.05 14.99
N TYR A 165 2.44 2.23 14.70
CA TYR A 165 3.03 3.22 13.80
C TYR A 165 4.40 3.69 14.30
N ALA A 166 4.50 4.08 15.58
CA ALA A 166 5.75 4.52 16.16
C ALA A 166 6.78 3.38 16.25
N ALA A 167 6.34 2.15 16.55
CA ALA A 167 7.22 0.98 16.63
C ALA A 167 7.80 0.60 15.26
N ILE A 168 7.00 0.64 14.19
CA ILE A 168 7.50 0.39 12.82
C ILE A 168 8.47 1.50 12.40
N HIS A 169 8.17 2.76 12.72
CA HIS A 169 9.08 3.87 12.47
C HIS A 169 10.43 3.68 13.20
N TYR A 170 10.38 3.29 14.49
CA TYR A 170 11.57 3.00 15.29
C TYR A 170 12.39 1.84 14.70
N LEU A 171 11.74 0.76 14.33
CA LEU A 171 12.36 -0.39 13.67
C LEU A 171 13.07 0.04 12.36
N SER A 172 12.40 0.84 11.55
CA SER A 172 12.90 1.30 10.25
C SER A 172 14.17 2.14 10.39
N ASN A 173 14.17 3.11 11.32
CA ASN A 173 15.22 4.11 11.43
C ASN A 173 16.24 3.78 12.56
N ALA A 174 15.79 3.64 13.80
CA ALA A 174 16.69 3.44 14.95
C ALA A 174 17.34 2.06 14.95
N MET A 175 16.58 1.01 14.62
CA MET A 175 17.09 -0.35 14.47
C MET A 175 17.68 -0.64 13.09
N LYS A 176 17.72 0.36 12.19
CA LYS A 176 18.36 0.31 10.86
C LYS A 176 17.78 -0.76 9.91
N TYR A 177 16.48 -1.05 10.03
CA TYR A 177 15.85 -2.01 9.11
C TYR A 177 15.78 -1.47 7.67
N GLN A 178 15.62 -0.14 7.50
CA GLN A 178 15.68 0.50 6.19
C GLN A 178 17.07 0.36 5.55
N ASP A 179 18.15 0.53 6.32
CA ASP A 179 19.52 0.36 5.82
C ASP A 179 19.75 -1.10 5.39
N TYR A 180 19.25 -2.05 6.18
CA TYR A 180 19.27 -3.47 5.81
C TYR A 180 18.55 -3.74 4.47
N LEU A 181 17.39 -3.12 4.22
CA LEU A 181 16.70 -3.26 2.94
C LEU A 181 17.49 -2.70 1.77
N LYS A 182 18.19 -1.58 1.96
CA LYS A 182 19.07 -0.99 0.95
C LYS A 182 20.24 -1.90 0.60
N ASP A 183 20.88 -2.47 1.62
CA ASP A 183 21.98 -3.41 1.42
C ASP A 183 21.47 -4.69 0.75
N TYR A 184 20.34 -5.22 1.18
CA TYR A 184 19.68 -6.37 0.56
C TYR A 184 19.35 -6.11 -0.93
N ALA A 185 18.84 -4.93 -1.26
CA ALA A 185 18.54 -4.55 -2.63
C ALA A 185 19.78 -4.56 -3.52
N LYS A 186 20.90 -4.03 -3.01
CA LYS A 186 22.21 -4.03 -3.73
C LYS A 186 22.73 -5.43 -3.95
N GLU A 187 22.72 -6.28 -2.92
CA GLU A 187 23.23 -7.65 -3.00
C GLU A 187 22.42 -8.52 -3.98
N HIS A 188 21.12 -8.30 -4.07
CA HIS A 188 20.21 -9.10 -4.90
C HIS A 188 19.84 -8.44 -6.24
N HIS A 189 20.43 -7.28 -6.56
CA HIS A 189 20.12 -6.50 -7.77
C HIS A 189 18.63 -6.19 -7.92
N ILE A 190 17.96 -5.89 -6.81
CA ILE A 190 16.54 -5.49 -6.74
C ILE A 190 16.47 -3.97 -6.65
N ASN A 191 15.40 -3.39 -7.17
CA ASN A 191 15.16 -1.96 -7.01
C ASN A 191 14.92 -1.60 -5.54
N GLU A 192 15.79 -0.77 -4.97
CA GLU A 192 15.69 -0.30 -3.59
C GLU A 192 14.34 0.34 -3.29
N GLN A 193 13.84 1.17 -4.22
CA GLN A 193 12.59 1.90 -4.04
C GLN A 193 11.38 0.95 -3.89
N GLU A 194 11.36 -0.17 -4.58
CA GLU A 194 10.28 -1.17 -4.44
C GLU A 194 10.20 -1.74 -3.01
N LEU A 195 11.34 -2.03 -2.40
CA LEU A 195 11.37 -2.52 -1.03
C LEU A 195 10.95 -1.45 -0.02
N LEU A 196 11.39 -0.21 -0.26
CA LEU A 196 11.02 0.93 0.58
C LEU A 196 9.53 1.27 0.44
N ASP A 197 8.95 1.15 -0.73
CA ASP A 197 7.52 1.36 -0.95
C ASP A 197 6.69 0.33 -0.17
N VAL A 198 7.11 -0.93 -0.14
CA VAL A 198 6.46 -1.96 0.70
C VAL A 198 6.59 -1.61 2.18
N LEU A 199 7.78 -1.22 2.64
CA LEU A 199 8.01 -0.81 4.04
C LEU A 199 7.09 0.35 4.42
N ASN A 200 7.04 1.40 3.58
CA ASN A 200 6.19 2.56 3.79
C ASN A 200 4.71 2.17 3.81
N ALA A 201 4.29 1.32 2.88
CA ALA A 201 2.92 0.84 2.82
C ALA A 201 2.50 0.07 4.09
N VAL A 202 3.39 -0.75 4.66
CA VAL A 202 3.16 -1.43 5.95
C VAL A 202 3.12 -0.42 7.09
N HIS A 203 4.02 0.55 7.11
CA HIS A 203 4.06 1.60 8.12
C HIS A 203 2.74 2.40 8.14
N GLU A 204 2.30 2.89 7.00
CA GLU A 204 1.06 3.65 6.86
C GLU A 204 -0.18 2.84 7.24
N SER A 205 -0.19 1.51 6.99
CA SER A 205 -1.31 0.65 7.39
C SER A 205 -1.59 0.65 8.88
N SER A 206 -0.60 1.02 9.68
CA SER A 206 -0.67 1.05 11.15
C SER A 206 -1.07 2.41 11.73
N GLN A 207 -1.19 3.45 10.89
CA GLN A 207 -1.36 4.84 11.32
C GLN A 207 -2.64 5.06 12.15
N SER A 208 -3.74 4.39 11.81
CA SER A 208 -5.00 4.50 12.53
C SER A 208 -5.11 3.59 13.75
N CYS A 209 -4.14 2.70 13.98
CA CYS A 209 -4.17 1.71 15.05
C CYS A 209 -3.44 2.24 16.30
N ARG A 210 -4.10 2.15 17.46
CA ARG A 210 -3.52 2.56 18.74
C ARG A 210 -2.74 1.45 19.42
N THR A 211 -3.15 0.20 19.20
CA THR A 211 -2.57 -1.00 19.83
C THR A 211 -2.11 -2.01 18.79
N PHE A 212 -1.15 -2.87 19.16
CA PHE A 212 -0.71 -3.98 18.32
C PHE A 212 -1.87 -4.95 17.98
N ALA A 213 -2.77 -5.19 18.94
CA ALA A 213 -3.93 -6.05 18.72
C ALA A 213 -4.86 -5.50 17.63
N GLU A 214 -5.15 -4.20 17.66
CA GLU A 214 -5.93 -3.55 16.59
C GLU A 214 -5.28 -3.71 15.23
N TRP A 215 -3.96 -3.54 15.14
CA TRP A 215 -3.26 -3.69 13.87
C TRP A 215 -3.24 -5.15 13.37
N PHE A 216 -3.08 -6.13 14.25
CA PHE A 216 -3.18 -7.54 13.86
C PHE A 216 -4.59 -7.90 13.40
N THR A 217 -5.64 -7.43 14.08
CA THR A 217 -7.03 -7.60 13.63
C THR A 217 -7.25 -6.96 12.27
N TYR A 218 -6.69 -5.77 12.03
CA TYR A 218 -6.75 -5.13 10.73
C TYR A 218 -6.10 -6.00 9.63
N ILE A 219 -4.91 -6.56 9.88
CA ILE A 219 -4.22 -7.47 8.94
C ILE A 219 -5.07 -8.68 8.61
N ASP A 220 -5.68 -9.30 9.62
CA ASP A 220 -6.51 -10.49 9.44
C ASP A 220 -7.76 -10.14 8.61
N THR A 221 -8.49 -9.08 8.97
CA THR A 221 -9.66 -8.59 8.22
C THR A 221 -9.34 -8.25 6.76
N TYR A 222 -8.22 -7.55 6.54
CA TYR A 222 -7.73 -7.21 5.20
C TYR A 222 -7.44 -8.47 4.37
N THR A 223 -6.76 -9.44 4.98
CA THR A 223 -6.38 -10.70 4.32
C THR A 223 -7.61 -11.54 3.98
N GLU A 224 -8.59 -11.61 4.88
CA GLU A 224 -9.87 -12.29 4.65
C GLU A 224 -10.64 -11.65 3.49
N GLU A 225 -10.69 -10.32 3.44
CA GLU A 225 -11.38 -9.62 2.37
C GLU A 225 -10.72 -9.87 1.00
N LEU A 226 -9.39 -9.81 0.92
CA LEU A 226 -8.68 -10.18 -0.31
C LEU A 226 -8.97 -11.63 -0.74
N GLN A 227 -9.06 -12.55 0.21
CA GLN A 227 -9.39 -13.95 -0.08
C GLN A 227 -10.84 -14.12 -0.56
N LYS A 228 -11.78 -13.36 -0.03
CA LYS A 228 -13.18 -13.36 -0.51
C LYS A 228 -13.24 -12.85 -1.94
N GLN A 229 -12.58 -11.74 -2.22
CA GLN A 229 -12.51 -11.15 -3.57
C GLN A 229 -11.85 -12.13 -4.58
N ALA A 230 -10.78 -12.81 -4.18
CA ALA A 230 -10.09 -13.79 -5.03
C ALA A 230 -10.92 -15.08 -5.28
N LYS A 231 -11.82 -15.44 -4.35
CA LYS A 231 -12.69 -16.62 -4.48
C LYS A 231 -14.01 -16.32 -5.19
N SER A 232 -14.41 -15.06 -5.27
CA SER A 232 -15.51 -14.69 -6.16
C SER A 232 -15.03 -14.99 -7.57
N PRO A 233 -15.63 -15.97 -8.27
CA PRO A 233 -15.18 -16.28 -9.62
C PRO A 233 -15.24 -14.98 -10.41
N ALA A 234 -14.17 -14.67 -11.14
CA ALA A 234 -14.28 -13.81 -12.30
C ALA A 234 -15.22 -14.55 -13.26
N SER A 235 -16.52 -14.53 -12.93
CA SER A 235 -17.54 -15.03 -13.80
C SER A 235 -17.48 -14.12 -15.01
N ASN A 236 -17.34 -14.70 -16.20
CA ASN A 236 -17.55 -13.99 -17.47
C ASN A 236 -18.99 -13.45 -17.59
N ASP A 237 -19.80 -13.60 -16.56
CA ASP A 237 -21.10 -13.00 -16.40
C ASP A 237 -20.95 -11.60 -15.78
N ALA A 238 -21.03 -10.59 -16.63
CA ALA A 238 -21.11 -9.17 -16.23
C ALA A 238 -22.23 -8.85 -15.20
N ASN A 239 -23.05 -9.83 -14.86
CA ASN A 239 -24.16 -9.69 -13.93
C ASN A 239 -23.84 -10.04 -12.46
N ASN A 240 -22.61 -10.45 -12.15
CA ASN A 240 -22.26 -10.89 -10.78
C ASN A 240 -21.21 -10.01 -10.08
N GLU A 241 -20.82 -8.90 -10.69
CA GLU A 241 -19.87 -7.94 -10.14
C GLU A 241 -20.64 -6.87 -9.37
N SER A 242 -20.94 -7.12 -8.10
CA SER A 242 -21.68 -6.16 -7.28
C SER A 242 -20.71 -5.13 -6.65
N GLY A 243 -21.08 -3.84 -6.72
CA GLY A 243 -20.37 -2.76 -6.09
C GLY A 243 -19.36 -2.01 -6.98
N VAL A 244 -18.65 -1.07 -6.40
CA VAL A 244 -17.69 -0.19 -7.09
C VAL A 244 -16.53 -1.01 -7.66
N CYS A 245 -16.20 -0.80 -8.93
CA CYS A 245 -15.06 -1.47 -9.55
C CYS A 245 -13.74 -0.82 -9.12
N LEU A 246 -12.81 -1.62 -8.60
CA LEU A 246 -11.43 -1.22 -8.31
C LEU A 246 -10.51 -1.90 -9.32
N CYS A 247 -9.76 -1.13 -10.09
CA CYS A 247 -8.77 -1.70 -11.01
C CYS A 247 -7.64 -0.72 -11.32
N THR A 248 -6.57 -1.25 -11.92
CA THR A 248 -5.50 -0.40 -12.42
C THR A 248 -5.87 0.22 -13.77
N LEU A 249 -5.21 1.35 -14.11
CA LEU A 249 -5.35 1.98 -15.42
C LEU A 249 -5.10 1.01 -16.58
N HIS A 250 -4.20 0.03 -16.37
CA HIS A 250 -3.91 -1.00 -17.37
C HIS A 250 -5.09 -1.94 -17.59
N CYS A 251 -5.72 -2.41 -16.52
CA CYS A 251 -6.87 -3.31 -16.57
C CYS A 251 -8.16 -2.60 -17.01
N ALA A 252 -8.22 -1.28 -16.86
CA ALA A 252 -9.36 -0.48 -17.31
C ALA A 252 -9.51 -0.40 -18.83
N LYS A 253 -8.50 -0.85 -19.60
CA LYS A 253 -8.56 -0.82 -21.08
C LYS A 253 -9.73 -1.66 -21.62
N GLY A 254 -10.60 -1.02 -22.39
CA GLY A 254 -11.79 -1.67 -22.97
C GLY A 254 -13.04 -1.67 -22.06
N LEU A 255 -12.90 -1.24 -20.80
CA LEU A 255 -14.04 -1.02 -19.91
C LEU A 255 -14.53 0.42 -20.03
N GLU A 256 -15.77 0.68 -19.63
CA GLU A 256 -16.34 2.03 -19.59
C GLU A 256 -17.39 2.10 -18.47
N TYR A 257 -17.38 3.21 -17.74
CA TYR A 257 -18.27 3.43 -16.61
C TYR A 257 -18.93 4.80 -16.70
N PRO A 258 -20.20 4.95 -16.28
CA PRO A 258 -20.82 6.27 -16.14
C PRO A 258 -19.98 7.22 -15.28
N ILE A 259 -19.42 6.73 -14.18
CA ILE A 259 -18.67 7.55 -13.21
C ILE A 259 -17.30 6.93 -12.97
N VAL A 260 -16.24 7.72 -13.15
CA VAL A 260 -14.85 7.30 -12.93
C VAL A 260 -14.15 8.25 -11.96
N PHE A 261 -13.42 7.66 -11.03
CA PHE A 261 -12.56 8.37 -10.09
C PHE A 261 -11.11 7.94 -10.33
N ILE A 262 -10.20 8.90 -10.41
CA ILE A 262 -8.75 8.63 -10.49
C ILE A 262 -8.07 9.37 -9.34
N PRO A 263 -7.70 8.69 -8.26
CA PRO A 263 -6.96 9.27 -7.14
C PRO A 263 -5.46 9.35 -7.42
N ASP A 264 -4.75 10.10 -6.56
CA ASP A 264 -3.28 10.17 -6.49
C ASP A 264 -2.63 10.59 -7.81
N ILE A 265 -3.21 11.57 -8.52
CA ILE A 265 -2.65 12.12 -9.77
C ILE A 265 -1.53 13.11 -9.38
N ASN A 266 -0.43 12.56 -8.93
CA ASN A 266 0.75 13.27 -8.49
C ASN A 266 1.98 12.83 -9.27
N GLU A 267 3.00 13.70 -9.36
CA GLU A 267 4.34 13.30 -9.81
C GLU A 267 4.82 12.09 -9.00
N ASP A 268 5.64 11.25 -9.62
CA ASP A 268 6.13 9.95 -9.12
C ASP A 268 5.09 8.82 -9.04
N ASN A 269 3.79 9.13 -9.24
CA ASN A 269 2.72 8.14 -9.35
C ASN A 269 2.09 8.15 -10.75
N ILE A 270 1.59 9.29 -11.20
CA ILE A 270 1.14 9.54 -12.59
C ILE A 270 1.79 10.84 -13.07
N PRO A 271 2.88 10.81 -13.88
CA PRO A 271 3.61 9.63 -14.36
C PRO A 271 4.32 8.87 -13.23
N HIS A 272 4.51 7.58 -13.44
CA HIS A 272 5.26 6.75 -12.48
C HIS A 272 6.73 7.18 -12.41
N ALA A 273 7.34 7.15 -11.21
CA ALA A 273 8.72 7.57 -10.97
C ALA A 273 9.80 6.90 -11.87
N ARG A 274 9.48 5.73 -12.44
CA ARG A 274 10.36 5.02 -13.39
C ARG A 274 10.34 5.58 -14.81
N ALA A 275 9.40 6.44 -15.15
CA ALA A 275 9.31 7.05 -16.48
C ALA A 275 10.37 8.13 -16.65
N ALA A 276 11.65 7.70 -16.70
CA ALA A 276 12.82 8.60 -16.72
C ALA A 276 13.19 9.10 -18.13
N VAL A 277 12.71 8.45 -19.18
CA VAL A 277 12.96 8.81 -20.58
C VAL A 277 11.67 9.22 -21.29
N ASP A 278 11.79 10.04 -22.32
CA ASP A 278 10.63 10.57 -23.07
C ASP A 278 9.68 9.48 -23.58
N ALA A 279 10.21 8.33 -23.99
CA ALA A 279 9.40 7.22 -24.47
C ALA A 279 8.51 6.62 -23.36
N ASP A 280 9.03 6.50 -22.15
CA ASP A 280 8.31 6.00 -20.98
C ASP A 280 7.24 7.03 -20.54
N LEU A 281 7.59 8.32 -20.60
CA LEU A 281 6.66 9.41 -20.26
C LEU A 281 5.48 9.44 -21.25
N GLU A 282 5.72 9.19 -22.54
CA GLU A 282 4.65 9.08 -23.54
C GLU A 282 3.73 7.87 -23.28
N GLU A 283 4.29 6.75 -22.81
CA GLU A 283 3.47 5.60 -22.44
C GLU A 283 2.63 5.87 -21.18
N GLU A 284 3.18 6.55 -20.18
CA GLU A 284 2.43 7.01 -19.00
C GLU A 284 1.30 7.98 -19.39
N ARG A 285 1.58 8.91 -20.33
CA ARG A 285 0.54 9.82 -20.85
C ARG A 285 -0.57 9.05 -21.56
N ARG A 286 -0.24 8.02 -22.36
CA ARG A 286 -1.24 7.16 -23.01
C ARG A 286 -2.05 6.38 -21.97
N LEU A 287 -1.41 5.88 -20.93
CA LEU A 287 -2.08 5.14 -19.87
C LEU A 287 -3.06 6.04 -19.12
N PHE A 288 -2.64 7.25 -18.78
CA PHE A 288 -3.52 8.25 -18.17
C PHE A 288 -4.68 8.62 -19.09
N TYR A 289 -4.41 8.83 -20.38
CA TYR A 289 -5.45 9.07 -21.39
C TYR A 289 -6.46 7.92 -21.45
N VAL A 290 -6.01 6.66 -21.41
CA VAL A 290 -6.90 5.50 -21.31
C VAL A 290 -7.79 5.62 -20.10
N GLY A 291 -7.26 5.96 -18.92
CA GLY A 291 -8.02 6.11 -17.70
C GLY A 291 -9.11 7.18 -17.80
N ILE A 292 -8.78 8.39 -18.23
CA ILE A 292 -9.74 9.49 -18.34
C ILE A 292 -10.85 9.21 -19.35
N THR A 293 -10.54 8.46 -20.44
CA THR A 293 -11.52 8.08 -21.44
C THR A 293 -12.43 6.92 -21.03
N ARG A 294 -12.28 6.38 -19.82
CA ARG A 294 -13.20 5.36 -19.29
C ARG A 294 -14.48 5.94 -18.76
N ALA A 295 -14.51 7.24 -18.46
CA ALA A 295 -15.69 7.94 -18.00
C ALA A 295 -16.63 8.26 -19.16
N LYS A 296 -17.93 7.89 -19.01
CA LYS A 296 -19.00 8.24 -19.95
C LYS A 296 -19.66 9.57 -19.61
N GLU A 297 -19.84 9.84 -18.30
CA GLU A 297 -20.60 10.98 -17.82
C GLU A 297 -19.78 11.84 -16.86
N HIS A 298 -19.27 11.26 -15.78
CA HIS A 298 -18.58 11.98 -14.72
C HIS A 298 -17.14 11.49 -14.53
N LEU A 299 -16.20 12.41 -14.53
CA LEU A 299 -14.79 12.15 -14.27
C LEU A 299 -14.32 13.00 -13.08
N HIS A 300 -13.80 12.31 -12.06
CA HIS A 300 -13.22 12.90 -10.87
C HIS A 300 -11.72 12.62 -10.81
N LEU A 301 -10.92 13.67 -10.77
CA LEU A 301 -9.47 13.63 -10.68
C LEU A 301 -9.04 14.19 -9.33
N TYR A 302 -8.18 13.46 -8.60
CA TYR A 302 -7.68 13.88 -7.30
C TYR A 302 -6.16 13.92 -7.28
N CYS A 303 -5.62 14.94 -6.62
CA CYS A 303 -4.21 15.01 -6.28
C CYS A 303 -4.06 15.44 -4.82
N VAL A 304 -2.92 15.09 -4.20
CA VAL A 304 -2.63 15.42 -2.81
C VAL A 304 -1.42 16.33 -2.71
N SER A 305 -1.37 17.19 -1.67
CA SER A 305 -0.23 18.08 -1.42
C SER A 305 0.82 17.45 -0.53
N GLU A 306 0.44 16.44 0.27
CA GLU A 306 1.33 15.76 1.21
C GLU A 306 0.97 14.28 1.32
N ALA A 307 1.97 13.42 1.40
CA ALA A 307 1.80 12.00 1.75
C ALA A 307 3.01 11.50 2.53
N SER A 308 2.76 10.75 3.63
CA SER A 308 3.82 10.17 4.49
C SER A 308 4.82 11.22 5.00
N GLY A 309 4.34 12.44 5.32
CA GLY A 309 5.17 13.55 5.81
C GLY A 309 6.10 14.16 4.74
N LYS A 310 5.83 13.90 3.47
CA LYS A 310 6.55 14.48 2.33
C LYS A 310 5.60 15.30 1.47
N GLU A 311 6.09 16.44 1.01
CA GLU A 311 5.40 17.26 0.03
C GLU A 311 5.24 16.48 -1.29
N LYS A 312 4.07 16.63 -1.93
CA LYS A 312 3.72 16.02 -3.20
C LYS A 312 3.28 17.10 -4.18
N PHE A 313 3.71 16.97 -5.42
CA PHE A 313 3.37 17.88 -6.50
C PHE A 313 2.27 17.27 -7.38
N PRO A 314 1.30 18.07 -7.84
CA PRO A 314 0.35 17.62 -8.84
C PRO A 314 1.07 17.12 -10.10
N SER A 315 0.47 16.14 -10.77
CA SER A 315 1.00 15.62 -12.02
C SER A 315 1.09 16.70 -13.09
N ARG A 316 2.20 16.73 -13.85
CA ARG A 316 2.33 17.53 -15.08
C ARG A 316 1.22 17.26 -16.09
N PHE A 317 0.63 16.08 -16.09
CA PHE A 317 -0.49 15.75 -16.98
C PHE A 317 -1.77 16.50 -16.64
N LEU A 318 -1.94 16.99 -15.40
CA LEU A 318 -3.06 17.87 -15.04
C LEU A 318 -2.86 19.28 -15.63
N GLU A 319 -1.62 19.75 -15.70
CA GLU A 319 -1.30 21.04 -16.34
C GLU A 319 -1.60 20.98 -17.84
N GLU A 320 -1.16 19.90 -18.51
CA GLU A 320 -1.45 19.65 -19.94
C GLU A 320 -2.96 19.61 -20.24
N LEU A 321 -3.80 19.09 -19.32
CA LEU A 321 -5.25 19.09 -19.50
C LEU A 321 -5.87 20.49 -19.40
N ASN A 322 -5.28 21.41 -18.64
CA ASN A 322 -5.77 22.78 -18.49
C ASN A 322 -5.40 23.68 -19.69
N GLU A 323 -4.39 23.28 -20.49
CA GLU A 323 -3.93 24.00 -21.68
C GLU A 323 -4.70 23.60 -22.96
N MET A 324 -5.53 22.57 -22.91
CA MET A 324 -6.34 22.07 -24.03
C MET A 324 -7.75 22.70 -24.06
#